data_e5c182fde3a561a671969b52a8e9b47d
#
_entry.id   e5c182fde3a561a671969b52a8e9b47d
#
_cell.length_a   1.000
_cell.length_b   1.000
_cell.length_c   1.000
_cell.angle_alpha   90.00
_cell.angle_beta   90.00
_cell.angle_gamma   90.00
#
_symmetry.space_group_name_H-M   'P 1'
#
loop_
_entity.id
_entity.type
_entity.pdbx_description
1 polymer ?
#
loop_
_entity_poly.entity_id
_entity_poly.type
_entity_poly.pdbx_seq_one_letter_code
_entity_poly.pdbx_strand_id
1 'polypeptide(L)'
;MNEVKLLVVDDHEVVRIGLRTALEDVEDVKIVGEAATAQEAVDEANKLHPDVVLMDVRLGDAGDRGGIDACRELMSGDTGVKVLMFSSYGERETVLAAIMAGAVGYVTKNVHRSELVDALHTAARGESLLDPRIVAPLLEQLRSVSKEEVRDDGGLTAREQEVLALIAEGITNRQIAERLVISEHTARNHVGNILGKLGFSSRAEAAVYAARLGLKQSDAEPN
;
A
#
# COMPACT_ATOMS: atom_id res chain seq x y z
N MET A 1 -17.82 -3.53 27.71
CA MET A 1 -17.02 -3.84 26.48
C MET A 1 -15.64 -4.25 26.97
N ASN A 2 -14.93 -5.12 26.30
CA ASN A 2 -13.54 -5.41 26.69
C ASN A 2 -12.67 -4.18 26.37
N GLU A 3 -11.71 -3.89 27.23
CA GLU A 3 -10.72 -2.84 27.04
C GLU A 3 -9.92 -3.10 25.75
N VAL A 4 -9.82 -2.11 24.85
CA VAL A 4 -9.08 -2.20 23.60
C VAL A 4 -7.60 -1.95 23.87
N LYS A 5 -6.75 -2.94 23.63
CA LYS A 5 -5.29 -2.80 23.71
C LYS A 5 -4.76 -2.14 22.44
N LEU A 6 -4.22 -0.96 22.56
CA LEU A 6 -3.73 -0.14 21.46
C LEU A 6 -2.20 -0.06 21.43
N LEU A 7 -1.59 -0.38 20.31
CA LEU A 7 -0.21 -0.04 19.99
C LEU A 7 -0.21 1.23 19.12
N VAL A 8 0.52 2.26 19.53
CA VAL A 8 0.66 3.53 18.80
C VAL A 8 1.98 3.54 18.06
N VAL A 9 1.94 3.78 16.74
CA VAL A 9 3.12 3.78 15.87
C VAL A 9 3.18 5.08 15.07
N ASP A 10 4.16 5.92 15.40
CA ASP A 10 4.41 7.21 14.73
C ASP A 10 5.88 7.61 14.97
N ASP A 11 6.59 8.07 13.97
CA ASP A 11 7.99 8.49 14.11
C ASP A 11 8.12 9.85 14.82
N HIS A 12 7.01 10.61 14.91
CA HIS A 12 6.97 11.88 15.62
C HIS A 12 6.60 11.70 17.09
N GLU A 13 7.54 11.91 18.00
CA GLU A 13 7.31 11.80 19.45
C GLU A 13 6.15 12.68 19.94
N VAL A 14 6.02 13.90 19.40
CA VAL A 14 4.94 14.84 19.75
C VAL A 14 3.56 14.26 19.44
N VAL A 15 3.42 13.50 18.36
CA VAL A 15 2.16 12.83 17.99
C VAL A 15 1.84 11.73 19.00
N ARG A 16 2.83 10.91 19.37
CA ARG A 16 2.63 9.85 20.37
C ARG A 16 2.23 10.42 21.75
N ILE A 17 2.89 11.52 22.19
CA ILE A 17 2.52 12.23 23.42
C ILE A 17 1.10 12.77 23.31
N GLY A 18 0.73 13.38 22.18
CA GLY A 18 -0.60 13.90 21.94
C GLY A 18 -1.69 12.83 22.00
N LEU A 19 -1.44 11.67 21.39
CA LEU A 19 -2.36 10.52 21.42
C LEU A 19 -2.50 9.95 22.84
N ARG A 20 -1.38 9.83 23.58
CA ARG A 20 -1.41 9.40 24.98
C ARG A 20 -2.30 10.30 25.84
N THR A 21 -2.07 11.62 25.73
CA THR A 21 -2.87 12.61 26.46
C THR A 21 -4.35 12.60 26.01
N ALA A 22 -4.58 12.48 24.70
CA ALA A 22 -5.94 12.44 24.16
C ALA A 22 -6.73 11.20 24.58
N LEU A 23 -6.07 10.08 24.85
CA LEU A 23 -6.71 8.81 25.20
C LEU A 23 -6.63 8.46 26.69
N GLU A 24 -5.96 9.29 27.53
CA GLU A 24 -5.74 9.03 28.95
C GLU A 24 -7.05 8.82 29.74
N ASP A 25 -8.09 9.61 29.44
CA ASP A 25 -9.39 9.55 30.11
C ASP A 25 -10.40 8.61 29.40
N VAL A 26 -9.95 7.77 28.47
CA VAL A 26 -10.83 6.82 27.77
C VAL A 26 -10.73 5.47 28.47
N GLU A 27 -11.72 5.14 29.31
CA GLU A 27 -11.66 3.97 30.20
C GLU A 27 -11.55 2.62 29.48
N ASP A 28 -11.98 2.56 28.23
CA ASP A 28 -12.07 1.33 27.44
C ASP A 28 -11.03 1.26 26.29
N VAL A 29 -10.03 2.15 26.29
CA VAL A 29 -8.86 2.11 25.38
C VAL A 29 -7.57 2.23 26.20
N LYS A 30 -6.68 1.26 26.07
CA LYS A 30 -5.41 1.24 26.76
C LYS A 30 -4.23 1.17 25.79
N ILE A 31 -3.39 2.18 25.83
CA ILE A 31 -2.11 2.14 25.11
C ILE A 31 -1.19 1.14 25.82
N VAL A 32 -0.90 0.02 25.18
CA VAL A 32 -0.05 -1.04 25.72
C VAL A 32 1.40 -0.93 25.27
N GLY A 33 1.67 -0.13 24.21
CA GLY A 33 3.02 0.12 23.70
C GLY A 33 3.06 1.25 22.71
N GLU A 34 4.27 1.68 22.38
CA GLU A 34 4.58 2.69 21.38
C GLU A 34 5.76 2.20 20.52
N ALA A 35 5.77 2.60 19.23
CA ALA A 35 6.88 2.36 18.32
C ALA A 35 7.12 3.59 17.44
N ALA A 36 8.37 3.79 17.02
CA ALA A 36 8.77 4.91 16.17
C ALA A 36 9.21 4.45 14.78
N THR A 37 9.39 3.16 14.56
CA THR A 37 9.83 2.57 13.30
C THR A 37 8.96 1.39 12.89
N ALA A 38 9.01 1.03 11.61
CA ALA A 38 8.29 -0.13 11.07
C ALA A 38 8.71 -1.44 11.78
N GLN A 39 10.01 -1.61 12.03
CA GLN A 39 10.54 -2.81 12.69
C GLN A 39 10.08 -2.89 14.16
N GLU A 40 10.17 -1.78 14.91
CA GLU A 40 9.67 -1.73 16.29
C GLU A 40 8.16 -2.02 16.34
N ALA A 41 7.37 -1.54 15.36
CA ALA A 41 5.95 -1.80 15.29
C ALA A 41 5.64 -3.30 15.19
N VAL A 42 6.37 -4.03 14.34
CA VAL A 42 6.22 -5.48 14.17
C VAL A 42 6.66 -6.21 15.43
N ASP A 43 7.81 -5.86 16.00
CA ASP A 43 8.37 -6.50 17.20
C ASP A 43 7.45 -6.30 18.41
N GLU A 44 6.98 -5.06 18.66
CA GLU A 44 6.10 -4.77 19.79
C GLU A 44 4.69 -5.37 19.58
N ALA A 45 4.16 -5.40 18.34
CA ALA A 45 2.89 -6.06 18.07
C ALA A 45 2.95 -7.56 18.37
N ASN A 46 4.04 -8.23 17.97
CA ASN A 46 4.25 -9.65 18.25
C ASN A 46 4.43 -9.95 19.75
N LYS A 47 4.99 -9.01 20.51
CA LYS A 47 5.26 -9.16 21.96
C LYS A 47 4.02 -8.83 22.80
N LEU A 48 3.32 -7.76 22.47
CA LEU A 48 2.24 -7.20 23.29
C LEU A 48 0.85 -7.73 22.92
N HIS A 49 0.72 -8.32 21.74
CA HIS A 49 -0.55 -8.81 21.20
C HIS A 49 -1.68 -7.77 21.34
N PRO A 50 -1.52 -6.55 20.74
CA PRO A 50 -2.55 -5.53 20.78
C PRO A 50 -3.76 -5.95 19.94
N ASP A 51 -4.95 -5.43 20.31
CA ASP A 51 -6.16 -5.60 19.49
C ASP A 51 -6.10 -4.72 18.23
N VAL A 52 -5.56 -3.50 18.39
CA VAL A 52 -5.43 -2.50 17.32
C VAL A 52 -4.03 -1.90 17.31
N VAL A 53 -3.46 -1.75 16.13
CA VAL A 53 -2.27 -0.92 15.86
C VAL A 53 -2.72 0.35 15.14
N LEU A 54 -2.54 1.50 15.77
CA LEU A 54 -2.71 2.82 15.14
C LEU A 54 -1.38 3.19 14.49
N MET A 55 -1.31 3.13 13.17
CA MET A 55 -0.08 3.14 12.38
C MET A 55 0.03 4.38 11.50
N ASP A 56 1.07 5.19 11.69
CA ASP A 56 1.36 6.21 10.70
C ASP A 56 1.76 5.57 9.35
N VAL A 57 1.37 6.21 8.28
CA VAL A 57 1.72 5.79 6.91
C VAL A 57 3.22 5.97 6.66
N ARG A 58 3.77 7.08 7.15
CA ARG A 58 5.18 7.45 6.97
C ARG A 58 5.93 7.17 8.27
N LEU A 59 6.88 6.26 8.22
CA LEU A 59 7.72 5.92 9.37
C LEU A 59 9.19 6.10 9.03
N GLY A 60 9.78 7.18 9.55
CA GLY A 60 11.21 7.44 9.51
C GLY A 60 11.85 7.38 8.13
N ASP A 61 13.10 6.93 8.08
CA ASP A 61 13.92 6.84 6.86
C ASP A 61 13.49 5.73 5.87
N ALA A 62 12.51 4.91 6.23
CA ALA A 62 11.96 3.86 5.36
C ALA A 62 11.15 4.41 4.16
N GLY A 63 11.08 5.75 4.03
CA GLY A 63 10.41 6.44 2.94
C GLY A 63 8.90 6.59 3.14
N ASP A 64 8.22 7.09 2.11
CA ASP A 64 6.80 7.51 2.15
C ASP A 64 5.80 6.38 2.47
N ARG A 65 6.23 5.11 2.63
CA ARG A 65 5.36 3.93 2.79
C ARG A 65 5.77 2.97 3.91
N GLY A 66 6.68 3.35 4.79
CA GLY A 66 7.18 2.46 5.86
C GLY A 66 6.07 1.83 6.70
N GLY A 67 5.03 2.59 7.06
CA GLY A 67 3.89 2.06 7.80
C GLY A 67 2.99 1.13 6.98
N ILE A 68 2.88 1.33 5.66
CA ILE A 68 2.13 0.43 4.78
C ILE A 68 2.84 -0.93 4.67
N ASP A 69 4.17 -0.92 4.61
CA ASP A 69 4.95 -2.16 4.54
C ASP A 69 4.90 -2.91 5.88
N ALA A 70 4.99 -2.21 7.02
CA ALA A 70 4.76 -2.79 8.35
C ALA A 70 3.34 -3.36 8.49
N CYS A 71 2.32 -2.66 7.98
CA CYS A 71 0.93 -3.16 7.94
C CYS A 71 0.86 -4.48 7.17
N ARG A 72 1.46 -4.57 5.99
CA ARG A 72 1.47 -5.80 5.18
C ARG A 72 2.15 -6.95 5.90
N GLU A 73 3.26 -6.69 6.59
CA GLU A 73 3.97 -7.69 7.37
C GLU A 73 3.12 -8.20 8.53
N LEU A 74 2.52 -7.31 9.32
CA LEU A 74 1.61 -7.67 10.43
C LEU A 74 0.40 -8.47 9.95
N MET A 75 -0.17 -8.11 8.80
CA MET A 75 -1.35 -8.79 8.24
C MET A 75 -1.02 -10.12 7.57
N SER A 76 0.25 -10.37 7.21
CA SER A 76 0.70 -11.67 6.69
C SER A 76 0.90 -12.71 7.80
N GLY A 77 1.05 -12.27 9.04
CA GLY A 77 1.13 -13.12 10.23
C GLY A 77 -0.26 -13.52 10.74
N ASP A 78 -0.31 -14.64 11.48
CA ASP A 78 -1.57 -15.12 12.13
C ASP A 78 -1.76 -14.49 13.51
N THR A 79 -1.54 -13.16 13.62
CA THR A 79 -1.57 -12.43 14.90
C THR A 79 -2.97 -11.99 15.33
N GLY A 80 -3.93 -11.97 14.42
CA GLY A 80 -5.29 -11.48 14.66
C GLY A 80 -5.38 -9.95 14.88
N VAL A 81 -4.25 -9.22 14.89
CA VAL A 81 -4.17 -7.78 15.07
C VAL A 81 -4.92 -7.02 13.97
N LYS A 82 -5.49 -5.87 14.28
CA LYS A 82 -6.12 -4.96 13.32
C LYS A 82 -5.27 -3.72 13.16
N VAL A 83 -5.00 -3.32 11.92
CA VAL A 83 -4.21 -2.12 11.63
C VAL A 83 -5.13 -1.02 11.15
N LEU A 84 -5.16 0.10 11.89
CA LEU A 84 -5.84 1.33 11.55
C LEU A 84 -4.78 2.36 11.13
N MET A 85 -4.79 2.78 9.87
CA MET A 85 -3.83 3.77 9.40
C MET A 85 -4.21 5.17 9.89
N PHE A 86 -3.19 5.95 10.30
CA PHE A 86 -3.33 7.29 10.87
C PHE A 86 -2.35 8.25 10.19
N SER A 87 -2.83 9.17 9.37
CA SER A 87 -1.95 9.99 8.52
C SER A 87 -2.37 11.44 8.42
N SER A 88 -1.42 12.32 8.20
CA SER A 88 -1.67 13.75 7.94
C SER A 88 -2.33 14.01 6.58
N TYR A 89 -2.22 13.07 5.64
CA TYR A 89 -2.67 13.23 4.26
C TYR A 89 -3.57 12.05 3.86
N GLY A 90 -4.68 12.37 3.20
CA GLY A 90 -5.64 11.38 2.67
C GLY A 90 -5.55 11.23 1.16
N GLU A 91 -4.32 11.19 0.59
CA GLU A 91 -4.14 10.97 -0.84
C GLU A 91 -4.72 9.62 -1.23
N ARG A 92 -5.54 9.61 -2.26
CA ARG A 92 -6.29 8.42 -2.71
C ARG A 92 -5.40 7.20 -2.93
N GLU A 93 -4.22 7.41 -3.51
CA GLU A 93 -3.26 6.33 -3.78
C GLU A 93 -2.70 5.72 -2.50
N THR A 94 -2.46 6.54 -1.49
CA THR A 94 -1.96 6.11 -0.18
C THR A 94 -3.02 5.31 0.58
N VAL A 95 -4.27 5.79 0.58
CA VAL A 95 -5.41 5.08 1.18
C VAL A 95 -5.60 3.73 0.50
N LEU A 96 -5.53 3.69 -0.83
CA LEU A 96 -5.63 2.46 -1.60
C LEU A 96 -4.51 1.46 -1.24
N ALA A 97 -3.27 1.93 -1.18
CA ALA A 97 -2.13 1.10 -0.81
C ALA A 97 -2.27 0.52 0.61
N ALA A 98 -2.80 1.30 1.56
CA ALA A 98 -3.08 0.87 2.93
C ALA A 98 -4.14 -0.25 2.97
N ILE A 99 -5.23 -0.11 2.21
CA ILE A 99 -6.27 -1.12 2.10
C ILE A 99 -5.73 -2.42 1.50
N MET A 100 -4.93 -2.31 0.44
CA MET A 100 -4.30 -3.46 -0.21
C MET A 100 -3.24 -4.14 0.68
N ALA A 101 -2.69 -3.42 1.66
CA ALA A 101 -1.83 -3.97 2.70
C ALA A 101 -2.61 -4.70 3.82
N GLY A 102 -3.95 -4.61 3.83
CA GLY A 102 -4.83 -5.27 4.79
C GLY A 102 -5.29 -4.39 5.95
N ALA A 103 -5.06 -3.06 5.91
CA ALA A 103 -5.58 -2.15 6.92
C ALA A 103 -7.12 -2.22 6.99
N VAL A 104 -7.67 -2.26 8.21
CA VAL A 104 -9.14 -2.28 8.42
C VAL A 104 -9.77 -0.90 8.24
N GLY A 105 -8.96 0.16 8.24
CA GLY A 105 -9.43 1.53 8.06
C GLY A 105 -8.31 2.52 7.89
N TYR A 106 -8.72 3.76 7.61
CA TYR A 106 -7.83 4.89 7.41
C TYR A 106 -8.44 6.15 8.06
N VAL A 107 -7.70 6.80 8.94
CA VAL A 107 -8.12 8.00 9.67
C VAL A 107 -7.08 9.09 9.48
N THR A 108 -7.53 10.33 9.27
CA THR A 108 -6.61 11.47 9.17
C THR A 108 -6.22 12.01 10.55
N LYS A 109 -5.00 12.55 10.72
CA LYS A 109 -4.53 13.14 11.98
C LYS A 109 -5.33 14.41 12.40
N ASN A 110 -6.20 14.91 11.53
CA ASN A 110 -7.11 16.02 11.83
C ASN A 110 -8.46 15.59 12.41
N VAL A 111 -8.64 14.30 12.70
CA VAL A 111 -9.86 13.73 13.26
C VAL A 111 -10.10 14.27 14.68
N HIS A 112 -11.37 14.44 15.06
CA HIS A 112 -11.71 14.76 16.45
C HIS A 112 -11.49 13.53 17.34
N ARG A 113 -11.18 13.78 18.63
CA ARG A 113 -10.94 12.73 19.64
C ARG A 113 -12.05 11.68 19.67
N SER A 114 -13.32 12.11 19.69
CA SER A 114 -14.46 11.19 19.72
C SER A 114 -14.51 10.26 18.51
N GLU A 115 -14.26 10.81 17.32
CA GLU A 115 -14.23 10.04 16.09
C GLU A 115 -13.05 9.05 16.05
N LEU A 116 -11.89 9.42 16.62
CA LEU A 116 -10.75 8.51 16.75
C LEU A 116 -11.10 7.34 17.68
N VAL A 117 -11.73 7.60 18.84
CA VAL A 117 -12.16 6.57 19.79
C VAL A 117 -13.17 5.62 19.13
N ASP A 118 -14.17 6.16 18.43
CA ASP A 118 -15.15 5.36 17.69
C ASP A 118 -14.47 4.50 16.61
N ALA A 119 -13.47 5.07 15.93
CA ALA A 119 -12.68 4.35 14.94
C ALA A 119 -11.86 3.20 15.56
N LEU A 120 -11.25 3.40 16.73
CA LEU A 120 -10.52 2.37 17.46
C LEU A 120 -11.45 1.21 17.86
N HIS A 121 -12.63 1.51 18.37
CA HIS A 121 -13.62 0.48 18.72
C HIS A 121 -14.12 -0.29 17.52
N THR A 122 -14.38 0.40 16.41
CA THR A 122 -14.81 -0.23 15.16
C THR A 122 -13.72 -1.13 14.59
N ALA A 123 -12.46 -0.66 14.61
CA ALA A 123 -11.31 -1.45 14.21
C ALA A 123 -11.12 -2.71 15.08
N ALA A 124 -11.24 -2.56 16.42
CA ALA A 124 -11.12 -3.68 17.36
C ALA A 124 -12.16 -4.79 17.12
N ARG A 125 -13.36 -4.43 16.65
CA ARG A 125 -14.38 -5.42 16.24
C ARG A 125 -14.10 -6.05 14.88
N GLY A 126 -13.04 -5.60 14.17
CA GLY A 126 -12.74 -6.06 12.82
C GLY A 126 -13.69 -5.53 11.76
N GLU A 127 -14.48 -4.50 12.09
CA GLU A 127 -15.36 -3.83 11.15
C GLU A 127 -14.54 -2.86 10.27
N SER A 128 -14.91 -2.76 8.99
CA SER A 128 -14.20 -1.86 8.06
C SER A 128 -14.63 -0.41 8.24
N LEU A 129 -13.66 0.47 8.41
CA LEU A 129 -13.82 1.93 8.50
C LEU A 129 -13.61 2.62 7.14
N LEU A 130 -13.87 1.92 6.06
CA LEU A 130 -13.65 2.46 4.72
C LEU A 130 -14.90 3.17 4.22
N ASP A 131 -14.76 4.46 3.91
CA ASP A 131 -15.83 5.23 3.23
C ASP A 131 -16.19 4.51 1.91
N PRO A 132 -17.47 4.16 1.67
CA PRO A 132 -17.91 3.57 0.41
C PRO A 132 -17.48 4.38 -0.82
N ARG A 133 -17.30 5.71 -0.69
CA ARG A 133 -16.78 6.59 -1.75
C ARG A 133 -15.31 6.34 -2.09
N ILE A 134 -14.54 5.75 -1.19
CA ILE A 134 -13.15 5.32 -1.41
C ILE A 134 -13.13 3.89 -1.95
N VAL A 135 -14.01 3.03 -1.44
CA VAL A 135 -14.10 1.62 -1.84
C VAL A 135 -14.69 1.44 -3.23
N ALA A 136 -15.70 2.22 -3.62
CA ALA A 136 -16.37 2.06 -4.91
C ALA A 136 -15.41 2.24 -6.12
N PRO A 137 -14.57 3.29 -6.18
CA PRO A 137 -13.56 3.42 -7.23
C PRO A 137 -12.49 2.33 -7.21
N LEU A 138 -12.17 1.78 -6.01
CA LEU A 138 -11.26 0.65 -5.86
C LEU A 138 -11.83 -0.61 -6.48
N LEU A 139 -13.10 -0.90 -6.19
CA LEU A 139 -13.81 -2.04 -6.79
C LEU A 139 -13.96 -1.88 -8.31
N GLU A 140 -14.14 -0.66 -8.82
CA GLU A 140 -14.11 -0.39 -10.26
C GLU A 140 -12.73 -0.64 -10.86
N GLN A 141 -11.67 -0.23 -10.18
CA GLN A 141 -10.30 -0.47 -10.64
C GLN A 141 -9.93 -1.95 -10.58
N LEU A 142 -10.36 -2.69 -9.55
CA LEU A 142 -10.22 -4.15 -9.49
C LEU A 142 -11.07 -4.84 -10.57
N ARG A 143 -12.26 -4.31 -10.86
CA ARG A 143 -13.12 -4.81 -11.95
C ARG A 143 -12.57 -4.47 -13.33
N SER A 144 -11.92 -3.34 -13.52
CA SER A 144 -11.26 -3.00 -14.79
C SER A 144 -10.03 -3.88 -15.02
N VAL A 145 -9.26 -4.18 -13.97
CA VAL A 145 -8.17 -5.16 -14.01
C VAL A 145 -8.70 -6.58 -14.32
N SER A 146 -9.89 -6.94 -13.81
CA SER A 146 -10.52 -8.24 -14.10
C SER A 146 -11.33 -8.26 -15.41
N LYS A 147 -11.65 -7.11 -16.02
CA LYS A 147 -12.33 -7.01 -17.31
C LYS A 147 -11.39 -6.84 -18.49
N GLU A 148 -10.11 -6.49 -18.26
CA GLU A 148 -9.10 -6.65 -19.29
C GLU A 148 -8.91 -8.16 -19.50
N GLU A 149 -9.57 -8.64 -20.51
CA GLU A 149 -9.64 -9.99 -21.05
C GLU A 149 -8.34 -10.77 -20.77
N VAL A 150 -8.50 -11.99 -20.27
CA VAL A 150 -7.48 -13.04 -20.33
C VAL A 150 -7.06 -13.19 -21.79
N ARG A 151 -6.09 -12.37 -22.21
CA ARG A 151 -5.29 -12.63 -23.39
C ARG A 151 -4.14 -13.51 -22.94
N ASP A 152 -3.80 -14.45 -23.78
CA ASP A 152 -2.81 -15.53 -23.58
C ASP A 152 -1.34 -15.00 -23.52
N ASP A 153 -1.13 -13.86 -22.90
CA ASP A 153 0.13 -13.09 -22.88
C ASP A 153 0.75 -12.96 -21.47
N GLY A 154 0.58 -14.01 -20.65
CA GLY A 154 1.28 -14.09 -19.34
C GLY A 154 0.75 -13.17 -18.24
N GLY A 155 -0.50 -12.67 -18.33
CA GLY A 155 -1.16 -11.88 -17.28
C GLY A 155 -0.63 -10.45 -17.13
N LEU A 156 -0.06 -9.90 -18.19
CA LEU A 156 0.40 -8.50 -18.23
C LEU A 156 -0.77 -7.54 -18.43
N THR A 157 -0.75 -6.40 -17.73
CA THR A 157 -1.67 -5.27 -17.98
C THR A 157 -1.35 -4.59 -19.31
N ALA A 158 -2.31 -3.84 -19.89
CA ALA A 158 -2.07 -3.06 -21.10
C ALA A 158 -0.82 -2.16 -20.99
N ARG A 159 -0.60 -1.53 -19.83
CA ARG A 159 0.57 -0.71 -19.55
C ARG A 159 1.87 -1.50 -19.49
N GLU A 160 1.85 -2.69 -18.93
CA GLU A 160 2.99 -3.60 -18.92
C GLU A 160 3.31 -4.15 -20.30
N GLN A 161 2.30 -4.36 -21.15
CA GLN A 161 2.49 -4.74 -22.55
C GLN A 161 3.16 -3.62 -23.35
N GLU A 162 2.73 -2.35 -23.17
CA GLU A 162 3.40 -1.19 -23.76
C GLU A 162 4.88 -1.12 -23.33
N VAL A 163 5.14 -1.28 -22.04
CA VAL A 163 6.51 -1.30 -21.51
C VAL A 163 7.29 -2.50 -22.05
N LEU A 164 6.68 -3.67 -22.16
CA LEU A 164 7.32 -4.86 -22.71
C LEU A 164 7.68 -4.68 -24.21
N ALA A 165 6.82 -4.03 -24.99
CA ALA A 165 7.13 -3.68 -26.39
C ALA A 165 8.35 -2.74 -26.47
N LEU A 166 8.45 -1.75 -25.58
CA LEU A 166 9.58 -0.84 -25.51
C LEU A 166 10.87 -1.53 -25.02
N ILE A 167 10.76 -2.57 -24.18
CA ILE A 167 11.89 -3.42 -23.79
C ILE A 167 12.42 -4.19 -25.02
N ALA A 168 11.54 -4.64 -25.92
CA ALA A 168 11.94 -5.30 -27.16
C ALA A 168 12.70 -4.38 -28.12
N GLU A 169 12.44 -3.06 -28.07
CA GLU A 169 13.20 -2.04 -28.82
C GLU A 169 14.61 -1.79 -28.22
N GLY A 170 14.92 -2.36 -27.05
CA GLY A 170 16.20 -2.20 -26.37
C GLY A 170 16.42 -0.87 -25.66
N ILE A 171 15.37 -0.02 -25.51
CA ILE A 171 15.49 1.31 -24.90
C ILE A 171 15.56 1.23 -23.36
N THR A 172 16.24 2.18 -22.72
CA THR A 172 16.48 2.21 -21.28
C THR A 172 15.22 2.62 -20.49
N ASN A 173 15.20 2.41 -19.15
CA ASN A 173 14.09 2.84 -18.30
C ASN A 173 13.86 4.35 -18.38
N ARG A 174 14.92 5.15 -18.53
CA ARG A 174 14.82 6.59 -18.74
C ARG A 174 14.08 6.92 -20.04
N GLN A 175 14.43 6.26 -21.13
CA GLN A 175 13.77 6.45 -22.43
C GLN A 175 12.32 5.94 -22.43
N ILE A 176 12.04 4.84 -21.71
CA ILE A 176 10.67 4.37 -21.47
C ILE A 176 9.88 5.44 -20.71
N ALA A 177 10.47 6.03 -19.67
CA ALA A 177 9.85 7.08 -18.88
C ALA A 177 9.51 8.31 -19.73
N GLU A 178 10.44 8.77 -20.56
CA GLU A 178 10.26 9.89 -21.48
C GLU A 178 9.14 9.60 -22.50
N ARG A 179 9.12 8.39 -23.10
CA ARG A 179 8.15 8.01 -24.15
C ARG A 179 6.73 7.82 -23.60
N LEU A 180 6.60 7.33 -22.36
CA LEU A 180 5.33 7.06 -21.71
C LEU A 180 4.85 8.18 -20.78
N VAL A 181 5.62 9.29 -20.69
CA VAL A 181 5.35 10.46 -19.83
C VAL A 181 5.13 10.07 -18.37
N ILE A 182 6.05 9.25 -17.83
CA ILE A 182 6.06 8.78 -16.43
C ILE A 182 7.44 9.04 -15.80
N SER A 183 7.58 8.85 -14.49
CA SER A 183 8.88 8.92 -13.83
C SER A 183 9.76 7.71 -14.19
N GLU A 184 11.10 7.87 -14.14
CA GLU A 184 12.03 6.74 -14.34
C GLU A 184 11.82 5.65 -13.26
N HIS A 185 11.47 6.05 -12.05
CA HIS A 185 11.12 5.13 -10.97
C HIS A 185 9.89 4.28 -11.33
N THR A 186 8.85 4.90 -11.87
CA THR A 186 7.64 4.20 -12.34
C THR A 186 7.96 3.23 -13.47
N ALA A 187 8.80 3.65 -14.44
CA ALA A 187 9.24 2.76 -15.50
C ALA A 187 10.02 1.55 -14.97
N ARG A 188 10.90 1.74 -13.98
CA ARG A 188 11.64 0.66 -13.32
C ARG A 188 10.70 -0.32 -12.60
N ASN A 189 9.67 0.17 -11.94
CA ASN A 189 8.68 -0.66 -11.28
C ASN A 189 7.89 -1.52 -12.28
N HIS A 190 7.45 -0.94 -13.41
CA HIS A 190 6.80 -1.72 -14.46
C HIS A 190 7.69 -2.82 -15.00
N VAL A 191 8.98 -2.52 -15.26
CA VAL A 191 9.95 -3.54 -15.70
C VAL A 191 10.09 -4.65 -14.66
N GLY A 192 10.23 -4.32 -13.38
CA GLY A 192 10.30 -5.31 -12.30
C GLY A 192 9.06 -6.21 -12.22
N ASN A 193 7.87 -5.62 -12.33
CA ASN A 193 6.61 -6.35 -12.32
C ASN A 193 6.48 -7.30 -13.53
N ILE A 194 6.88 -6.86 -14.72
CA ILE A 194 6.89 -7.69 -15.91
C ILE A 194 7.80 -8.90 -15.73
N LEU A 195 9.02 -8.69 -15.24
CA LEU A 195 9.97 -9.78 -15.00
C LEU A 195 9.40 -10.78 -13.98
N GLY A 196 8.82 -10.28 -12.89
CA GLY A 196 8.21 -11.13 -11.86
C GLY A 196 7.00 -11.93 -12.39
N LYS A 197 6.09 -11.30 -13.13
CA LYS A 197 4.89 -11.95 -13.70
C LYS A 197 5.24 -13.02 -14.74
N LEU A 198 6.25 -12.78 -15.56
CA LEU A 198 6.68 -13.70 -16.62
C LEU A 198 7.75 -14.71 -16.14
N GLY A 199 8.19 -14.62 -14.87
CA GLY A 199 9.21 -15.51 -14.31
C GLY A 199 10.59 -15.33 -14.93
N PHE A 200 10.91 -14.14 -15.46
CA PHE A 200 12.21 -13.86 -16.08
C PHE A 200 13.22 -13.35 -15.07
N SER A 201 14.45 -13.83 -15.19
CA SER A 201 15.56 -13.44 -14.34
C SER A 201 16.31 -12.20 -14.87
N SER A 202 16.08 -11.82 -16.12
CA SER A 202 16.77 -10.70 -16.75
C SER A 202 15.91 -9.94 -17.76
N ARG A 203 16.24 -8.65 -17.94
CA ARG A 203 15.65 -7.81 -18.99
C ARG A 203 15.89 -8.38 -20.41
N ALA A 204 17.01 -9.05 -20.61
CA ALA A 204 17.33 -9.66 -21.90
C ALA A 204 16.35 -10.79 -22.25
N GLU A 205 15.95 -11.60 -21.26
CA GLU A 205 14.92 -12.62 -21.44
C GLU A 205 13.56 -12.02 -21.83
N ALA A 206 13.16 -10.92 -21.16
CA ALA A 206 11.95 -10.20 -21.50
C ALA A 206 11.99 -9.61 -22.92
N ALA A 207 13.14 -9.07 -23.37
CA ALA A 207 13.31 -8.55 -24.71
C ALA A 207 13.19 -9.65 -25.79
N VAL A 208 13.80 -10.82 -25.54
CA VAL A 208 13.71 -11.98 -26.45
C VAL A 208 12.27 -12.50 -26.53
N TYR A 209 11.58 -12.59 -25.39
CA TYR A 209 10.20 -13.00 -25.32
C TYR A 209 9.28 -12.06 -26.11
N ALA A 210 9.39 -10.74 -25.88
CA ALA A 210 8.62 -9.73 -26.58
C ALA A 210 8.87 -9.74 -28.11
N ALA A 211 10.11 -9.95 -28.53
CA ALA A 211 10.47 -10.09 -29.95
C ALA A 211 9.80 -11.32 -30.57
N ARG A 212 9.67 -12.43 -29.83
CA ARG A 212 8.98 -13.67 -30.32
C ARG A 212 7.47 -13.46 -30.46
N LEU A 213 6.87 -12.64 -29.60
CA LEU A 213 5.44 -12.30 -29.68
C LEU A 213 5.13 -11.28 -30.78
N GLY A 214 6.12 -10.76 -31.47
CA GLY A 214 5.94 -9.74 -32.51
C GLY A 214 5.50 -8.39 -31.99
N LEU A 215 5.68 -8.09 -30.70
CA LEU A 215 5.31 -6.85 -30.03
C LEU A 215 6.27 -5.70 -30.39
N LYS A 216 6.50 -5.46 -31.68
CA LYS A 216 7.05 -4.18 -32.16
C LYS A 216 5.87 -3.27 -32.45
N GLN A 217 5.87 -2.05 -31.89
CA GLN A 217 4.90 -1.06 -32.33
C GLN A 217 5.00 -0.91 -33.83
N SER A 218 3.89 -1.15 -34.53
CA SER A 218 3.72 -0.77 -35.92
C SER A 218 3.92 0.74 -36.00
N ASP A 219 4.89 1.19 -36.78
CA ASP A 219 5.09 2.58 -37.13
C ASP A 219 3.76 3.13 -37.66
N ALA A 220 3.05 3.89 -36.81
CA ALA A 220 1.95 4.73 -37.30
C ALA A 220 2.61 5.86 -38.10
N GLU A 221 2.62 5.74 -39.42
CA GLU A 221 2.99 6.82 -40.30
C GLU A 221 2.14 8.06 -39.97
N PRO A 222 2.76 9.24 -39.84
CA PRO A 222 2.00 10.48 -39.75
C PRO A 222 1.48 10.82 -41.15
N ASN A 223 0.16 10.90 -41.24
CA ASN A 223 -0.52 11.50 -42.38
C ASN A 223 -0.86 12.94 -42.07
#